data_3c3948ef7b061ac9e01f941a839541da
#
_entry.id   3c3948ef7b061ac9e01f941a839541da
#
_cell.length_a   1.000
_cell.length_b   1.000
_cell.length_c   1.000
_cell.angle_alpha   90.00
_cell.angle_beta   90.00
_cell.angle_gamma   90.00
#
_symmetry.space_group_name_H-M   'P 1'
#
loop_
_entity.id
_entity.type
_entity.pdbx_description
1 polymer ?
#
loop_
_entity_poly.entity_id
_entity_poly.type
_entity_poly.pdbx_seq_one_letter_code
_entity_poly.pdbx_strand_id
1 'polypeptide(L)'
;ASVDAGDLQTKLLAALLTGVARALPYARKGVLDASTSKELDALFGLAHAGTGPARVRALQLLERLSSEAPVLRSRFERALYAALHAPETRTPSKPALLLNVVFRACKGGDASALLKRCVQVALHNSPQVACASTYLASNVFDKRPELGRSLIAGRASEDDWRLLLKRDPAHASPGKLWELHTLRTHYHPSCRAWAEKVASSKTIQYGGDPLVDFGLMRFL
;
A
#
# COMPACT_ATOMS: atom_id res chain seq x y z
N ALA A 1 -5.90 30.06 14.65
CA ALA A 1 -5.35 30.59 13.39
C ALA A 1 -4.17 29.77 12.84
N SER A 2 -3.31 29.14 13.68
CA SER A 2 -2.16 28.37 13.22
C SER A 2 -2.52 26.96 12.67
N VAL A 3 -3.61 26.39 13.14
CA VAL A 3 -4.07 25.05 12.67
C VAL A 3 -4.59 25.15 11.22
N ASP A 4 -5.28 26.22 10.88
CA ASP A 4 -5.82 26.42 9.52
C ASP A 4 -4.72 26.63 8.45
N ALA A 5 -3.62 27.28 8.81
CA ALA A 5 -2.52 27.51 7.87
C ALA A 5 -1.79 26.22 7.48
N GLY A 6 -1.55 25.32 8.44
CA GLY A 6 -0.91 24.02 8.18
C GLY A 6 -1.79 23.07 7.35
N ASP A 7 -3.08 23.07 7.59
CA ASP A 7 -4.04 22.27 6.82
C ASP A 7 -4.20 22.79 5.39
N LEU A 8 -4.24 24.13 5.22
CA LEU A 8 -4.28 24.76 3.91
C LEU A 8 -3.00 24.45 3.09
N GLN A 9 -1.82 24.54 3.72
CA GLN A 9 -0.56 24.20 3.07
C GLN A 9 -0.51 22.72 2.64
N THR A 10 -1.01 21.81 3.47
CA THR A 10 -1.07 20.39 3.14
C THR A 10 -2.03 20.12 1.97
N LYS A 11 -3.19 20.78 1.96
CA LYS A 11 -4.16 20.68 0.86
C LYS A 11 -3.61 21.24 -0.45
N LEU A 12 -2.94 22.39 -0.39
CA LEU A 12 -2.30 23.00 -1.55
C LEU A 12 -1.22 22.11 -2.14
N LEU A 13 -0.34 21.55 -1.29
CA LEU A 13 0.69 20.62 -1.70
C LEU A 13 0.10 19.36 -2.36
N ALA A 14 -0.95 18.79 -1.77
CA ALA A 14 -1.63 17.64 -2.35
C ALA A 14 -2.30 17.95 -3.71
N ALA A 15 -2.81 19.17 -3.87
CA ALA A 15 -3.38 19.64 -5.14
C ALA A 15 -2.30 19.82 -6.21
N LEU A 16 -1.17 20.42 -5.86
CA LEU A 16 -0.01 20.58 -6.75
C LEU A 16 0.54 19.23 -7.23
N LEU A 17 0.75 18.29 -6.29
CA LEU A 17 1.18 16.93 -6.63
C LEU A 17 0.17 16.22 -7.55
N THR A 18 -1.12 16.47 -7.37
CA THR A 18 -2.17 15.93 -8.26
C THR A 18 -2.06 16.53 -9.66
N GLY A 19 -1.81 17.83 -9.77
CA GLY A 19 -1.57 18.52 -11.04
C GLY A 19 -0.36 17.97 -11.79
N VAL A 20 0.77 17.84 -11.08
CA VAL A 20 2.00 17.24 -11.63
C VAL A 20 1.74 15.80 -12.11
N ALA A 21 1.05 14.97 -11.32
CA ALA A 21 0.74 13.60 -11.69
C ALA A 21 -0.16 13.48 -12.94
N ARG A 22 -1.01 14.49 -13.20
CA ARG A 22 -1.83 14.55 -14.43
C ARG A 22 -1.03 15.04 -15.63
N ALA A 23 -0.08 15.94 -15.43
CA ALA A 23 0.77 16.47 -16.49
C ALA A 23 1.86 15.50 -16.94
N LEU A 24 2.31 14.60 -16.05
CA LEU A 24 3.42 13.69 -16.28
C LEU A 24 3.32 12.87 -17.59
N PRO A 25 2.17 12.28 -17.98
CA PRO A 25 2.05 11.52 -19.22
C PRO A 25 2.31 12.35 -20.48
N TYR A 26 2.20 13.67 -20.38
CA TYR A 26 2.42 14.61 -21.48
C TYR A 26 3.82 15.23 -21.47
N ALA A 27 4.61 14.96 -20.43
CA ALA A 27 6.01 15.39 -20.34
C ALA A 27 6.86 14.62 -21.37
N ARG A 28 7.85 15.31 -21.95
CA ARG A 28 8.79 14.66 -22.90
C ARG A 28 9.58 13.56 -22.18
N LYS A 29 9.73 12.41 -22.82
CA LYS A 29 10.63 11.33 -22.37
C LYS A 29 12.04 11.91 -22.27
N GLY A 30 12.68 11.79 -21.12
CA GLY A 30 14.02 12.33 -20.87
C GLY A 30 14.09 13.41 -19.77
N VAL A 31 12.96 13.74 -19.13
CA VAL A 31 12.91 14.74 -18.04
C VAL A 31 13.64 14.29 -16.76
N LEU A 32 14.04 13.02 -16.67
CA LEU A 32 14.74 12.46 -15.50
C LEU A 32 16.28 12.60 -15.64
N ASP A 33 16.74 13.80 -15.97
CA ASP A 33 18.16 14.14 -15.98
C ASP A 33 18.67 14.51 -14.57
N ALA A 34 19.99 14.64 -14.43
CA ALA A 34 20.63 15.00 -13.17
C ALA A 34 20.12 16.32 -12.56
N SER A 35 19.51 17.19 -13.37
CA SER A 35 18.87 18.44 -12.92
C SER A 35 17.60 18.20 -12.08
N THR A 36 16.91 17.07 -12.27
CA THR A 36 15.68 16.69 -11.52
C THR A 36 15.98 15.93 -10.23
N SER A 37 17.23 15.73 -9.87
CA SER A 37 17.61 14.94 -8.69
C SER A 37 17.14 15.60 -7.39
N LYS A 38 17.18 16.93 -7.28
CA LYS A 38 16.73 17.66 -6.08
C LYS A 38 15.21 17.58 -5.91
N GLU A 39 14.46 17.68 -7.00
CA GLU A 39 13.01 17.56 -7.01
C GLU A 39 12.58 16.13 -6.66
N LEU A 40 13.30 15.12 -7.14
CA LEU A 40 13.09 13.74 -6.76
C LEU A 40 13.39 13.52 -5.27
N ASP A 41 14.47 14.08 -4.74
CA ASP A 41 14.81 13.98 -3.33
C ASP A 41 13.75 14.66 -2.45
N ALA A 42 13.24 15.82 -2.85
CA ALA A 42 12.13 16.48 -2.16
C ALA A 42 10.86 15.62 -2.20
N LEU A 43 10.55 14.97 -3.33
CA LEU A 43 9.41 14.10 -3.46
C LEU A 43 9.52 12.85 -2.57
N PHE A 44 10.71 12.24 -2.50
CA PHE A 44 11.00 11.16 -1.56
C PHE A 44 10.93 11.64 -0.10
N GLY A 45 11.39 12.85 0.20
CA GLY A 45 11.22 13.49 1.50
C GLY A 45 9.75 13.58 1.91
N LEU A 46 8.87 14.00 0.99
CA LEU A 46 7.42 14.02 1.22
C LEU A 46 6.82 12.62 1.42
N ALA A 47 7.32 11.61 0.72
CA ALA A 47 6.89 10.24 0.91
C ALA A 47 7.26 9.68 2.28
N HIS A 48 8.38 10.12 2.87
CA HIS A 48 8.85 9.68 4.18
C HIS A 48 8.29 10.52 5.34
N ALA A 49 8.31 11.84 5.23
CA ALA A 49 7.99 12.77 6.31
C ALA A 49 6.67 13.54 6.13
N GLY A 50 6.06 13.46 4.95
CA GLY A 50 4.81 14.16 4.66
C GLY A 50 3.63 13.64 5.47
N THR A 51 2.65 14.52 5.69
CA THR A 51 1.38 14.14 6.32
C THR A 51 0.47 13.36 5.38
N GLY A 52 -0.48 12.61 5.92
CA GLY A 52 -1.33 11.62 5.23
C GLY A 52 -1.65 11.87 3.74
N PRO A 53 -2.42 12.91 3.35
CA PRO A 53 -2.77 13.11 1.95
C PRO A 53 -1.59 13.43 1.04
N ALA A 54 -0.63 14.23 1.50
CA ALA A 54 0.55 14.62 0.73
C ALA A 54 1.47 13.41 0.52
N ARG A 55 1.69 12.59 1.56
CA ARG A 55 2.45 11.34 1.49
C ARG A 55 1.90 10.39 0.43
N VAL A 56 0.59 10.13 0.46
CA VAL A 56 -0.05 9.22 -0.51
C VAL A 56 0.06 9.75 -1.95
N ARG A 57 -0.07 11.07 -2.14
CA ARG A 57 0.10 11.70 -3.46
C ARG A 57 1.54 11.62 -3.96
N ALA A 58 2.51 11.86 -3.08
CA ALA A 58 3.93 11.69 -3.41
C ALA A 58 4.23 10.23 -3.83
N LEU A 59 3.72 9.25 -3.08
CA LEU A 59 3.86 7.83 -3.42
C LEU A 59 3.20 7.48 -4.76
N GLN A 60 2.02 8.04 -5.08
CA GLN A 60 1.39 7.85 -6.39
C GLN A 60 2.26 8.37 -7.54
N LEU A 61 2.87 9.52 -7.35
CA LEU A 61 3.75 10.11 -8.36
C LEU A 61 5.03 9.28 -8.52
N LEU A 62 5.64 8.89 -7.40
CA LEU A 62 6.84 8.04 -7.39
C LEU A 62 6.56 6.66 -8.02
N GLU A 63 5.38 6.08 -7.85
CA GLU A 63 4.99 4.83 -8.50
C GLU A 63 5.03 4.98 -10.02
N ARG A 64 4.46 6.06 -10.56
CA ARG A 64 4.48 6.33 -12.00
C ARG A 64 5.90 6.57 -12.52
N LEU A 65 6.68 7.39 -11.82
CA LEU A 65 8.08 7.65 -12.18
C LEU A 65 8.93 6.37 -12.14
N SER A 66 8.72 5.51 -11.14
CA SER A 66 9.45 4.25 -11.03
C SER A 66 9.06 3.21 -12.08
N SER A 67 7.86 3.31 -12.68
CA SER A 67 7.50 2.46 -13.82
C SER A 67 8.16 2.90 -15.13
N GLU A 68 8.50 4.19 -15.27
CA GLU A 68 9.22 4.73 -16.41
C GLU A 68 10.75 4.65 -16.25
N ALA A 69 11.25 4.78 -15.00
CA ALA A 69 12.65 4.73 -14.64
C ALA A 69 12.93 3.62 -13.61
N PRO A 70 13.31 2.42 -14.05
CA PRO A 70 13.52 1.26 -13.17
C PRO A 70 14.56 1.49 -12.07
N VAL A 71 15.52 2.39 -12.27
CA VAL A 71 16.51 2.80 -11.24
C VAL A 71 15.86 3.36 -9.96
N LEU A 72 14.67 3.96 -10.06
CA LEU A 72 13.94 4.49 -8.92
C LEU A 72 13.14 3.42 -8.17
N ARG A 73 12.97 2.23 -8.75
CA ARG A 73 12.06 1.20 -8.25
C ARG A 73 12.38 0.78 -6.82
N SER A 74 13.61 0.44 -6.52
CA SER A 74 13.98 -0.04 -5.18
C SER A 74 13.84 1.07 -4.12
N ARG A 75 14.13 2.33 -4.49
CA ARG A 75 13.94 3.48 -3.60
C ARG A 75 12.45 3.75 -3.33
N PHE A 76 11.60 3.63 -4.37
CA PHE A 76 10.15 3.75 -4.24
C PHE A 76 9.58 2.63 -3.34
N GLU A 77 9.97 1.37 -3.56
CA GLU A 77 9.50 0.24 -2.74
C GLU A 77 9.86 0.40 -1.27
N ARG A 78 11.05 0.89 -0.95
CA ARG A 78 11.45 1.25 0.42
C ARG A 78 10.58 2.34 1.02
N ALA A 79 10.30 3.40 0.25
CA ALA A 79 9.46 4.50 0.70
C ALA A 79 8.01 4.03 0.96
N LEU A 80 7.44 3.23 0.05
CA LEU A 80 6.11 2.65 0.21
C LEU A 80 6.05 1.69 1.40
N TYR A 81 7.06 0.84 1.55
CA TYR A 81 7.15 -0.13 2.65
C TYR A 81 7.23 0.57 4.02
N ALA A 82 7.99 1.66 4.11
CA ALA A 82 8.06 2.49 5.30
C ALA A 82 6.74 3.23 5.57
N ALA A 83 6.12 3.79 4.52
CA ALA A 83 4.86 4.50 4.63
C ALA A 83 3.71 3.61 5.13
N LEU A 84 3.66 2.35 4.73
CA LEU A 84 2.65 1.41 5.22
C LEU A 84 2.71 1.20 6.74
N HIS A 85 3.89 1.36 7.36
CA HIS A 85 4.06 1.24 8.81
C HIS A 85 3.82 2.54 9.57
N ALA A 86 3.71 3.66 8.87
CA ALA A 86 3.54 4.95 9.53
C ALA A 86 2.21 5.03 10.32
N PRO A 87 2.18 5.67 11.49
CA PRO A 87 0.97 5.77 12.33
C PRO A 87 -0.24 6.32 11.59
N GLU A 88 -0.03 7.27 10.67
CA GLU A 88 -1.10 7.90 9.90
C GLU A 88 -1.77 6.95 8.90
N THR A 89 -1.15 5.82 8.60
CA THR A 89 -1.75 4.78 7.73
C THR A 89 -2.69 3.86 8.48
N ARG A 90 -2.76 3.93 9.80
CA ARG A 90 -3.74 3.17 10.61
C ARG A 90 -5.17 3.64 10.36
N THR A 91 -5.36 4.93 10.12
CA THR A 91 -6.65 5.52 9.72
C THR A 91 -6.45 6.43 8.50
N PRO A 92 -6.16 5.85 7.33
CA PRO A 92 -5.82 6.65 6.18
C PRO A 92 -7.03 7.46 5.73
N SER A 93 -6.84 8.76 5.53
CA SER A 93 -7.89 9.65 5.01
C SER A 93 -8.32 9.30 3.58
N LYS A 94 -7.49 8.59 2.84
CA LYS A 94 -7.73 8.13 1.45
C LYS A 94 -7.22 6.70 1.26
N PRO A 95 -7.85 5.70 1.89
CA PRO A 95 -7.39 4.32 1.83
C PRO A 95 -7.37 3.75 0.41
N ALA A 96 -8.35 4.10 -0.43
CA ALA A 96 -8.39 3.67 -1.82
C ALA A 96 -7.14 4.05 -2.61
N LEU A 97 -6.63 5.28 -2.41
CA LEU A 97 -5.42 5.72 -3.11
C LEU A 97 -4.18 4.96 -2.66
N LEU A 98 -4.03 4.74 -1.36
CA LEU A 98 -2.90 3.99 -0.81
C LEU A 98 -2.92 2.54 -1.30
N LEU A 99 -4.06 1.86 -1.19
CA LEU A 99 -4.22 0.47 -1.66
C LEU A 99 -3.99 0.35 -3.16
N ASN A 100 -4.37 1.35 -3.94
CA ASN A 100 -4.10 1.38 -5.39
C ASN A 100 -2.59 1.47 -5.69
N VAL A 101 -1.84 2.28 -4.92
CA VAL A 101 -0.37 2.34 -5.04
C VAL A 101 0.24 0.99 -4.69
N VAL A 102 -0.19 0.34 -3.61
CA VAL A 102 0.28 -1.00 -3.22
C VAL A 102 -0.03 -2.02 -4.33
N PHE A 103 -1.25 -2.02 -4.86
CA PHE A 103 -1.64 -2.95 -5.92
C PHE A 103 -0.79 -2.79 -7.19
N ARG A 104 -0.50 -1.54 -7.60
CA ARG A 104 0.38 -1.27 -8.73
C ARG A 104 1.83 -1.69 -8.45
N ALA A 105 2.31 -1.41 -7.25
CA ALA A 105 3.63 -1.85 -6.82
C ALA A 105 3.77 -3.39 -6.85
N CYS A 106 2.70 -4.12 -6.52
CA CYS A 106 2.67 -5.58 -6.56
C CYS A 106 2.62 -6.20 -7.96
N LYS A 107 2.44 -5.41 -9.04
CA LYS A 107 2.47 -5.93 -10.41
C LYS A 107 3.87 -6.33 -10.90
N GLY A 108 4.91 -5.72 -10.35
CA GLY A 108 6.30 -5.98 -10.74
C GLY A 108 7.16 -6.36 -9.53
N GLY A 109 8.35 -6.89 -9.78
CA GLY A 109 9.32 -7.20 -8.75
C GLY A 109 8.89 -8.24 -7.72
N ASP A 110 9.57 -8.26 -6.58
CA ASP A 110 9.18 -9.06 -5.42
C ASP A 110 8.14 -8.31 -4.57
N ALA A 111 6.89 -8.69 -4.75
CA ALA A 111 5.76 -8.10 -4.05
C ALA A 111 5.49 -8.71 -2.67
N SER A 112 6.21 -9.76 -2.30
CA SER A 112 5.91 -10.57 -1.11
C SER A 112 5.96 -9.75 0.18
N ALA A 113 7.02 -8.96 0.38
CA ALA A 113 7.20 -8.12 1.56
C ALA A 113 6.14 -7.00 1.64
N LEU A 114 5.85 -6.34 0.52
CA LEU A 114 4.84 -5.28 0.45
C LEU A 114 3.44 -5.82 0.77
N LEU A 115 3.10 -6.96 0.16
CA LEU A 115 1.79 -7.59 0.35
C LEU A 115 1.61 -8.07 1.79
N LYS A 116 2.63 -8.74 2.35
CA LYS A 116 2.61 -9.16 3.75
C LYS A 116 2.42 -7.96 4.67
N ARG A 117 3.18 -6.88 4.50
CA ARG A 117 3.00 -5.67 5.31
C ARG A 117 1.63 -5.03 5.15
N CYS A 118 1.08 -5.02 3.95
CA CYS A 118 -0.28 -4.52 3.72
C CYS A 118 -1.31 -5.29 4.56
N VAL A 119 -1.23 -6.63 4.59
CA VAL A 119 -2.13 -7.47 5.40
C VAL A 119 -1.85 -7.33 6.90
N GLN A 120 -0.58 -7.17 7.32
CA GLN A 120 -0.24 -6.90 8.72
C GLN A 120 -0.89 -5.61 9.23
N VAL A 121 -0.75 -4.53 8.46
CA VAL A 121 -1.34 -3.23 8.81
C VAL A 121 -2.87 -3.31 8.85
N ALA A 122 -3.47 -4.13 8.00
CA ALA A 122 -4.91 -4.37 7.97
C ALA A 122 -5.48 -4.91 9.29
N LEU A 123 -4.70 -5.67 10.08
CA LEU A 123 -5.11 -6.17 11.39
C LEU A 123 -5.49 -5.06 12.39
N HIS A 124 -4.89 -3.89 12.24
CA HIS A 124 -5.07 -2.74 13.14
C HIS A 124 -5.93 -1.64 12.53
N ASN A 125 -6.57 -1.90 11.39
CA ASN A 125 -7.38 -0.95 10.66
C ASN A 125 -8.88 -1.23 10.82
N SER A 126 -9.70 -0.33 10.26
CA SER A 126 -11.14 -0.54 10.19
C SER A 126 -11.49 -1.77 9.33
N PRO A 127 -12.65 -2.41 9.55
CA PRO A 127 -13.07 -3.59 8.80
C PRO A 127 -13.06 -3.40 7.28
N GLN A 128 -13.47 -2.22 6.83
CA GLN A 128 -13.45 -1.87 5.41
C GLN A 128 -12.04 -1.91 4.82
N VAL A 129 -11.04 -1.40 5.54
CA VAL A 129 -9.63 -1.44 5.12
C VAL A 129 -9.09 -2.86 5.20
N ALA A 130 -9.46 -3.62 6.23
CA ALA A 130 -9.08 -5.02 6.38
C ALA A 130 -9.64 -5.87 5.22
N CYS A 131 -10.91 -5.72 4.89
CA CYS A 131 -11.53 -6.38 3.74
C CYS A 131 -10.86 -5.95 2.42
N ALA A 132 -10.65 -4.64 2.22
CA ALA A 132 -10.04 -4.15 1.00
C ALA A 132 -8.60 -4.65 0.82
N SER A 133 -7.81 -4.74 1.90
CA SER A 133 -6.45 -5.30 1.87
C SER A 133 -6.45 -6.80 1.58
N THR A 134 -7.40 -7.56 2.13
CA THR A 134 -7.57 -8.98 1.85
C THR A 134 -8.04 -9.21 0.41
N TYR A 135 -8.93 -8.36 -0.10
CA TYR A 135 -9.37 -8.39 -1.50
C TYR A 135 -8.22 -8.06 -2.45
N LEU A 136 -7.39 -7.05 -2.10
CA LEU A 136 -6.17 -6.74 -2.85
C LEU A 136 -5.24 -7.95 -2.92
N ALA A 137 -4.99 -8.63 -1.79
CA ALA A 137 -4.18 -9.84 -1.76
C ALA A 137 -4.75 -10.93 -2.67
N SER A 138 -6.06 -11.18 -2.63
CA SER A 138 -6.75 -12.13 -3.51
C SER A 138 -6.53 -11.80 -4.99
N ASN A 139 -6.68 -10.53 -5.37
CA ASN A 139 -6.47 -10.09 -6.76
C ASN A 139 -5.01 -10.19 -7.23
N VAL A 140 -4.05 -10.00 -6.32
CA VAL A 140 -2.63 -10.21 -6.62
C VAL A 140 -2.35 -11.68 -6.80
N PHE A 141 -2.88 -12.56 -5.96
CA PHE A 141 -2.70 -14.01 -6.05
C PHE A 141 -3.35 -14.62 -7.29
N ASP A 142 -4.49 -14.08 -7.71
CA ASP A 142 -5.13 -14.47 -8.96
C ASP A 142 -4.22 -14.22 -10.18
N LYS A 143 -3.52 -13.08 -10.18
CA LYS A 143 -2.58 -12.69 -11.24
C LYS A 143 -1.18 -13.31 -11.11
N ARG A 144 -0.81 -13.70 -9.90
CA ARG A 144 0.50 -14.27 -9.54
C ARG A 144 0.32 -15.47 -8.60
N PRO A 145 -0.15 -16.62 -9.13
CA PRO A 145 -0.47 -17.80 -8.31
C PRO A 145 0.74 -18.36 -7.56
N GLU A 146 1.95 -18.21 -8.11
CA GLU A 146 3.19 -18.63 -7.46
C GLU A 146 3.46 -17.87 -6.17
N LEU A 147 3.19 -16.54 -6.17
CA LEU A 147 3.31 -15.70 -4.98
C LEU A 147 2.27 -16.10 -3.92
N GLY A 148 1.03 -16.36 -4.33
CA GLY A 148 -0.02 -16.84 -3.44
C GLY A 148 0.37 -18.18 -2.78
N ARG A 149 0.84 -19.15 -3.55
CA ARG A 149 1.32 -20.45 -3.03
C ARG A 149 2.46 -20.27 -2.03
N SER A 150 3.45 -19.44 -2.36
CA SER A 150 4.59 -19.17 -1.47
C SER A 150 4.15 -18.58 -0.14
N LEU A 151 3.27 -17.57 -0.16
CA LEU A 151 2.83 -16.85 1.05
C LEU A 151 1.77 -17.60 1.85
N ILE A 152 0.95 -18.47 1.24
CA ILE A 152 -0.09 -19.22 1.95
C ILE A 152 0.48 -20.53 2.52
N ALA A 153 1.21 -21.31 1.71
CA ALA A 153 1.75 -22.60 2.10
C ALA A 153 3.15 -22.52 2.71
N GLY A 154 3.81 -21.34 2.68
CA GLY A 154 5.13 -21.13 3.22
C GLY A 154 5.20 -21.47 4.72
N ARG A 155 6.42 -21.73 5.21
CA ARG A 155 6.67 -21.89 6.65
C ARG A 155 6.79 -20.50 7.29
N ALA A 156 6.21 -20.34 8.48
CA ALA A 156 6.50 -19.18 9.31
C ALA A 156 7.99 -19.20 9.69
N SER A 157 8.70 -18.09 9.49
CA SER A 157 10.08 -17.94 9.96
C SER A 157 10.08 -17.30 11.34
N GLU A 158 11.11 -17.54 12.12
CA GLU A 158 11.29 -16.88 13.44
C GLU A 158 11.31 -15.35 13.31
N ASP A 159 11.72 -14.83 12.16
CA ASP A 159 11.77 -13.40 11.86
C ASP A 159 10.46 -12.80 11.35
N ASP A 160 9.40 -13.59 11.19
CA ASP A 160 8.13 -13.10 10.62
C ASP A 160 7.52 -11.94 11.43
N TRP A 161 7.63 -11.99 12.75
CA TRP A 161 7.14 -10.92 13.61
C TRP A 161 8.02 -9.65 13.53
N ARG A 162 9.30 -9.77 13.14
CA ARG A 162 10.24 -8.66 13.00
C ARG A 162 10.07 -7.90 11.68
N LEU A 163 9.26 -8.38 10.76
CA LEU A 163 9.00 -7.71 9.47
C LEU A 163 8.50 -6.28 9.65
N LEU A 164 7.73 -6.01 10.71
CA LEU A 164 7.30 -4.66 11.04
C LEU A 164 8.47 -3.73 11.38
N LEU A 165 9.54 -4.26 11.94
CA LEU A 165 10.73 -3.50 12.34
C LEU A 165 11.71 -3.31 11.17
N LYS A 166 11.68 -4.16 10.14
CA LYS A 166 12.55 -4.02 8.98
C LYS A 166 12.08 -2.86 8.11
N ARG A 167 13.00 -1.98 7.76
CA ARG A 167 12.73 -0.76 6.97
C ARG A 167 12.86 -0.97 5.47
N ASP A 168 13.57 -1.99 5.05
CA ASP A 168 13.86 -2.29 3.64
C ASP A 168 13.19 -3.60 3.23
N PRO A 169 12.29 -3.61 2.23
CA PRO A 169 11.65 -4.82 1.73
C PRO A 169 12.65 -5.82 1.16
N ALA A 170 13.79 -5.37 0.62
CA ALA A 170 14.82 -6.25 0.09
C ALA A 170 15.47 -7.15 1.15
N HIS A 171 15.45 -6.71 2.42
CA HIS A 171 15.97 -7.49 3.56
C HIS A 171 14.85 -8.17 4.37
N ALA A 172 13.60 -8.00 3.96
CA ALA A 172 12.48 -8.71 4.56
C ALA A 172 12.42 -10.11 3.95
N SER A 173 12.39 -11.12 4.80
CA SER A 173 12.11 -12.51 4.38
C SER A 173 10.65 -12.79 4.70
N PRO A 174 9.73 -12.54 3.78
CA PRO A 174 8.31 -12.74 4.04
C PRO A 174 8.04 -14.26 4.05
N GLY A 175 7.83 -14.78 5.23
CA GLY A 175 7.35 -16.14 5.39
C GLY A 175 5.84 -16.25 5.13
N LYS A 176 5.19 -17.14 5.85
CA LYS A 176 3.75 -17.36 5.73
C LYS A 176 2.92 -16.12 6.08
N LEU A 177 1.80 -15.92 5.38
CA LEU A 177 0.75 -14.94 5.75
C LEU A 177 -0.07 -15.45 6.94
N TRP A 178 0.55 -15.49 8.13
CA TRP A 178 -0.13 -15.90 9.36
C TRP A 178 -1.22 -14.90 9.78
N GLU A 179 -1.16 -13.67 9.30
CA GLU A 179 -2.13 -12.60 9.52
C GLU A 179 -3.54 -13.01 9.07
N LEU A 180 -3.65 -13.83 8.03
CA LEU A 180 -4.93 -14.40 7.59
C LEU A 180 -5.58 -15.24 8.68
N HIS A 181 -4.78 -15.93 9.50
CA HIS A 181 -5.33 -16.70 10.63
C HIS A 181 -6.01 -15.77 11.65
N THR A 182 -5.39 -14.66 11.97
CA THR A 182 -5.99 -13.66 12.88
C THR A 182 -7.22 -13.01 12.25
N LEU A 183 -7.20 -12.69 10.95
CA LEU A 183 -8.37 -12.13 10.25
C LEU A 183 -9.56 -13.11 10.20
N ARG A 184 -9.34 -14.43 10.26
CA ARG A 184 -10.41 -15.44 10.35
C ARG A 184 -11.18 -15.38 11.68
N THR A 185 -10.63 -14.76 12.70
CA THR A 185 -11.29 -14.51 14.01
C THR A 185 -11.78 -13.07 14.16
N HIS A 186 -11.69 -12.25 13.10
CA HIS A 186 -12.11 -10.87 13.11
C HIS A 186 -13.61 -10.74 13.43
N TYR A 187 -14.01 -9.68 14.17
CA TYR A 187 -15.41 -9.46 14.55
C TYR A 187 -16.34 -9.24 13.33
N HIS A 188 -15.85 -8.65 12.26
CA HIS A 188 -16.64 -8.40 11.05
C HIS A 188 -16.76 -9.68 10.19
N PRO A 189 -17.98 -10.13 9.84
CA PRO A 189 -18.19 -11.41 9.16
C PRO A 189 -17.55 -11.48 7.77
N SER A 190 -17.58 -10.39 6.99
CA SER A 190 -16.95 -10.35 5.67
C SER A 190 -15.43 -10.49 5.74
N CYS A 191 -14.78 -9.87 6.75
CA CYS A 191 -13.34 -10.03 6.97
C CYS A 191 -13.00 -11.51 7.22
N ARG A 192 -13.78 -12.20 8.08
CA ARG A 192 -13.59 -13.64 8.34
C ARG A 192 -13.73 -14.48 7.08
N ALA A 193 -14.85 -14.28 6.36
CA ALA A 193 -15.16 -15.06 5.16
C ALA A 193 -14.10 -14.85 4.05
N TRP A 194 -13.60 -13.63 3.89
CA TRP A 194 -12.59 -13.34 2.88
C TRP A 194 -11.21 -13.84 3.27
N ALA A 195 -10.83 -13.70 4.54
CA ALA A 195 -9.59 -14.29 5.04
C ALA A 195 -9.58 -15.83 4.88
N GLU A 196 -10.71 -16.51 5.14
CA GLU A 196 -10.86 -17.93 4.91
C GLU A 196 -10.71 -18.32 3.43
N LYS A 197 -11.34 -17.55 2.52
CA LYS A 197 -11.19 -17.80 1.08
C LYS A 197 -9.73 -17.69 0.65
N VAL A 198 -9.04 -16.62 1.04
CA VAL A 198 -7.64 -16.39 0.67
C VAL A 198 -6.74 -17.47 1.28
N ALA A 199 -6.93 -17.79 2.57
CA ALA A 199 -6.17 -18.85 3.23
C ALA A 199 -6.36 -20.24 2.59
N SER A 200 -7.52 -20.46 1.98
CA SER A 200 -7.85 -21.69 1.22
C SER A 200 -7.48 -21.58 -0.26
N SER A 201 -6.67 -20.59 -0.65
CA SER A 201 -6.26 -20.33 -2.04
C SER A 201 -7.44 -20.14 -3.00
N LYS A 202 -8.57 -19.63 -2.50
CA LYS A 202 -9.75 -19.29 -3.32
C LYS A 202 -9.79 -17.81 -3.64
N THR A 203 -10.13 -17.47 -4.88
CA THR A 203 -10.30 -16.08 -5.31
C THR A 203 -11.59 -15.49 -4.74
N ILE A 204 -11.52 -14.24 -4.30
CA ILE A 204 -12.68 -13.48 -3.87
C ILE A 204 -13.35 -12.88 -5.11
N GLN A 205 -14.55 -13.38 -5.45
CA GLN A 205 -15.39 -12.78 -6.48
C GLN A 205 -16.25 -11.70 -5.83
N TYR A 206 -16.00 -10.43 -6.17
CA TYR A 206 -16.70 -9.29 -5.62
C TYR A 206 -16.76 -8.13 -6.62
N GLY A 207 -17.95 -7.60 -6.87
CA GLY A 207 -18.18 -6.54 -7.84
C GLY A 207 -18.40 -5.13 -7.24
N GLY A 208 -18.37 -5.02 -5.89
CA GLY A 208 -18.57 -3.75 -5.18
C GLY A 208 -17.24 -3.08 -4.76
N ASP A 209 -17.35 -2.04 -3.92
CA ASP A 209 -16.21 -1.37 -3.28
C ASP A 209 -16.14 -1.74 -1.79
N PRO A 210 -15.14 -2.54 -1.37
CA PRO A 210 -15.02 -2.94 0.03
C PRO A 210 -14.91 -1.77 1.01
N LEU A 211 -14.32 -0.65 0.56
CA LEU A 211 -14.12 0.54 1.40
C LEU A 211 -15.43 1.29 1.67
N VAL A 212 -16.41 1.13 0.79
CA VAL A 212 -17.74 1.72 0.93
C VAL A 212 -18.69 0.72 1.58
N ASP A 213 -18.72 -0.52 1.07
CA ASP A 213 -19.76 -1.50 1.40
C ASP A 213 -19.60 -2.10 2.79
N PHE A 214 -18.36 -2.17 3.31
CA PHE A 214 -18.09 -2.68 4.67
C PHE A 214 -17.80 -1.58 5.68
N GLY A 215 -18.20 -0.34 5.37
CA GLY A 215 -18.19 0.76 6.31
C GLY A 215 -19.24 0.55 7.41
N LEU A 216 -18.94 1.06 8.62
CA LEU A 216 -19.81 0.90 9.80
C LEU A 216 -21.25 1.32 9.53
N MET A 217 -21.46 2.41 8.79
CA MET A 217 -22.79 2.94 8.45
C MET A 217 -23.65 2.02 7.57
N ARG A 218 -23.05 1.04 6.92
CA ARG A 218 -23.80 0.04 6.13
C ARG A 218 -23.96 -1.29 6.85
N PHE A 219 -23.22 -1.47 7.94
CA PHE A 219 -23.30 -2.66 8.77
C PHE A 219 -24.40 -2.54 9.84
N LEU A 220 -24.68 -1.31 10.27
CA LEU A 220 -25.78 -0.97 11.20
C LEU A 220 -27.09 -0.79 10.45
#